data_b6cadc6e346f065c8652a771f73d6b34
#
_entry.id   b6cadc6e346f065c8652a771f73d6b34
#
_cell.length_a   1.000
_cell.length_b   1.000
_cell.length_c   1.000
_cell.angle_alpha   90.00
_cell.angle_beta   90.00
_cell.angle_gamma   90.00
#
_symmetry.space_group_name_H-M   'P 1'
#
loop_
_entity.id
_entity.type
_entity.pdbx_description
1 polymer ?
#
loop_
_entity_poly.entity_id
_entity_poly.type
_entity_poly.pdbx_seq_one_letter_code
_entity_poly.pdbx_strand_id
1 'polypeptide(L)'
;SVFGRLVSRTGGIDLTQAGNIVVESLAAAGIVNMKTDDFIKVIAESILYLGTWTADQLIEITSQYDILSGLNVATACNATAETVRMNTSGNIGSAEKSVRTKAENGGFKAENLYLDNDGSLKLENTDIGKDADLTVNGDLTNEDAVLKAEKLHVKAEHADLTTDVDEIAGEVAESIAIRNQKGMKVTEQLTAGKEVSIETPGGTIEVSGIIASPKTILKGADHIIVRVTDKIGELDVETTEKKETGEEDTDETLDQPSVDLTMESSKDNQQIHVTTPG
;
A
#
# COMPACT_ATOMS: atom_id res chain seq x y z
N SER A 1 -20.56 -16.84 -19.37
CA SER A 1 -19.89 -17.76 -20.33
C SER A 1 -18.51 -18.12 -19.83
N VAL A 2 -18.09 -19.32 -20.18
CA VAL A 2 -16.74 -19.82 -19.92
C VAL A 2 -16.02 -19.98 -21.27
N PHE A 3 -14.86 -19.35 -21.39
CA PHE A 3 -13.99 -19.46 -22.55
C PHE A 3 -12.74 -20.23 -22.13
N GLY A 4 -12.51 -21.43 -22.69
CA GLY A 4 -11.31 -22.21 -22.37
C GLY A 4 -10.03 -21.45 -22.77
N ARG A 5 -9.98 -20.92 -23.98
CA ARG A 5 -8.81 -20.17 -24.48
C ARG A 5 -9.19 -19.04 -25.42
N LEU A 6 -8.64 -17.85 -25.16
CA LEU A 6 -8.71 -16.69 -26.02
C LEU A 6 -7.31 -16.25 -26.43
N VAL A 7 -7.02 -16.20 -27.72
CA VAL A 7 -5.69 -15.83 -28.25
C VAL A 7 -5.82 -14.81 -29.38
N SER A 8 -5.10 -13.71 -29.25
CA SER A 8 -4.85 -12.77 -30.33
C SER A 8 -3.35 -12.62 -30.56
N ARG A 9 -2.86 -12.99 -31.75
CA ARG A 9 -1.44 -13.01 -32.09
C ARG A 9 -0.90 -11.66 -32.58
N THR A 10 -1.79 -10.77 -33.01
CA THR A 10 -1.40 -9.52 -33.71
C THR A 10 -2.12 -8.29 -33.20
N GLY A 11 -3.08 -8.40 -32.28
CA GLY A 11 -3.90 -7.28 -31.82
C GLY A 11 -4.50 -7.48 -30.44
N GLY A 12 -5.44 -6.63 -30.09
CA GLY A 12 -6.20 -6.69 -28.87
C GLY A 12 -7.36 -7.68 -28.92
N ILE A 13 -8.09 -7.71 -27.81
CA ILE A 13 -9.35 -8.47 -27.67
C ILE A 13 -10.40 -7.53 -27.09
N ASP A 14 -11.58 -7.51 -27.72
CA ASP A 14 -12.76 -6.82 -27.19
C ASP A 14 -13.85 -7.87 -26.92
N LEU A 15 -14.29 -7.98 -25.67
CA LEU A 15 -15.30 -8.93 -25.24
C LEU A 15 -16.39 -8.22 -24.42
N THR A 16 -17.62 -8.26 -24.91
CA THR A 16 -18.79 -7.75 -24.18
C THR A 16 -19.84 -8.84 -24.07
N GLN A 17 -20.34 -9.07 -22.86
CA GLN A 17 -21.32 -10.12 -22.61
C GLN A 17 -22.17 -9.79 -21.40
N ALA A 18 -23.42 -10.26 -21.37
CA ALA A 18 -24.25 -10.29 -20.18
C ALA A 18 -23.92 -11.52 -19.32
N GLY A 19 -23.88 -11.35 -17.99
CA GLY A 19 -23.48 -12.37 -17.03
C GLY A 19 -21.95 -12.58 -16.99
N ASN A 20 -21.51 -13.66 -16.41
CA ASN A 20 -20.11 -13.91 -16.09
C ASN A 20 -19.22 -14.06 -17.32
N ILE A 21 -18.02 -13.50 -17.24
CA ILE A 21 -16.91 -13.78 -18.17
C ILE A 21 -15.84 -14.58 -17.38
N VAL A 22 -15.56 -15.79 -17.83
CA VAL A 22 -14.46 -16.60 -17.32
C VAL A 22 -13.56 -17.01 -18.46
N VAL A 23 -12.27 -16.68 -18.38
CA VAL A 23 -11.26 -17.05 -19.37
C VAL A 23 -10.17 -17.85 -18.70
N GLU A 24 -10.06 -19.13 -19.02
CA GLU A 24 -9.08 -20.04 -18.41
C GLU A 24 -7.66 -19.84 -18.96
N SER A 25 -7.54 -19.28 -20.15
CA SER A 25 -6.26 -19.01 -20.80
C SER A 25 -6.41 -17.81 -21.75
N LEU A 26 -5.74 -16.70 -21.41
CA LEU A 26 -5.74 -15.47 -22.20
C LEU A 26 -4.31 -15.13 -22.65
N ALA A 27 -4.12 -14.98 -23.95
CA ALA A 27 -2.90 -14.42 -24.51
C ALA A 27 -3.25 -13.40 -25.62
N ALA A 28 -2.82 -12.16 -25.47
CA ALA A 28 -3.07 -11.13 -26.45
C ALA A 28 -1.81 -10.28 -26.68
N ALA A 29 -1.51 -9.97 -27.93
CA ALA A 29 -0.41 -9.10 -28.31
C ALA A 29 -0.72 -7.61 -28.10
N GLY A 30 -1.98 -7.25 -27.91
CA GLY A 30 -2.44 -5.87 -27.74
C GLY A 30 -3.37 -5.71 -26.55
N ILE A 31 -4.03 -4.56 -26.50
CA ILE A 31 -4.92 -4.16 -25.41
C ILE A 31 -6.14 -5.07 -25.35
N VAL A 32 -6.50 -5.48 -24.14
CA VAL A 32 -7.68 -6.29 -23.87
C VAL A 32 -8.75 -5.45 -23.19
N ASN A 33 -9.96 -5.42 -23.74
CA ASN A 33 -11.13 -4.79 -23.16
C ASN A 33 -12.18 -5.86 -22.83
N MET A 34 -12.79 -5.77 -21.65
CA MET A 34 -13.85 -6.68 -21.23
C MET A 34 -14.98 -5.93 -20.52
N LYS A 35 -16.23 -6.29 -20.82
CA LYS A 35 -17.39 -5.70 -20.18
C LYS A 35 -18.46 -6.75 -19.88
N THR A 36 -18.96 -6.74 -18.65
CA THR A 36 -20.08 -7.57 -18.20
C THR A 36 -20.88 -6.85 -17.10
N ASP A 37 -22.07 -7.36 -16.80
CA ASP A 37 -22.93 -6.93 -15.70
C ASP A 37 -22.81 -7.84 -14.44
N ASP A 38 -21.80 -8.70 -14.35
CA ASP A 38 -21.60 -9.59 -13.21
C ASP A 38 -20.11 -9.64 -12.80
N PHE A 39 -19.37 -10.69 -13.15
CA PHE A 39 -17.95 -10.77 -12.83
C PHE A 39 -17.07 -11.20 -14.02
N ILE A 40 -15.78 -10.81 -13.93
CA ILE A 40 -14.72 -11.20 -14.85
C ILE A 40 -13.67 -11.98 -14.08
N LYS A 41 -13.34 -13.20 -14.53
CA LYS A 41 -12.20 -14.00 -14.05
C LYS A 41 -11.32 -14.42 -15.21
N VAL A 42 -10.03 -14.13 -15.12
CA VAL A 42 -9.09 -14.35 -16.20
C VAL A 42 -7.77 -14.93 -15.69
N ILE A 43 -7.26 -15.92 -16.39
CA ILE A 43 -5.87 -16.40 -16.28
C ILE A 43 -5.11 -15.95 -17.52
N ALA A 44 -4.12 -15.08 -17.34
CA ALA A 44 -3.29 -14.58 -18.44
C ALA A 44 -1.99 -15.38 -18.56
N GLU A 45 -1.65 -15.79 -19.81
CA GLU A 45 -0.46 -16.58 -20.15
C GLU A 45 0.68 -15.74 -20.77
N SER A 46 0.52 -14.44 -20.82
CA SER A 46 1.51 -13.48 -21.30
C SER A 46 1.36 -12.15 -20.58
N ILE A 47 2.23 -11.19 -20.82
CA ILE A 47 2.04 -9.80 -20.38
C ILE A 47 0.64 -9.36 -20.80
N LEU A 48 -0.13 -8.84 -19.83
CA LEU A 48 -1.50 -8.40 -20.04
C LEU A 48 -1.57 -6.88 -20.07
N TYR A 49 -1.92 -6.34 -21.24
CA TYR A 49 -2.22 -4.92 -21.39
C TYR A 49 -3.70 -4.67 -21.16
N LEU A 50 -4.04 -4.18 -19.97
CA LEU A 50 -5.41 -3.83 -19.60
C LEU A 50 -5.89 -2.62 -20.39
N GLY A 51 -6.95 -2.80 -21.15
CA GLY A 51 -7.77 -1.71 -21.65
C GLY A 51 -8.80 -1.29 -20.61
N THR A 52 -10.07 -1.22 -21.00
CA THR A 52 -11.19 -0.95 -20.09
C THR A 52 -11.91 -2.24 -19.74
N TRP A 53 -11.86 -2.63 -18.47
CA TRP A 53 -12.58 -3.78 -17.92
C TRP A 53 -13.65 -3.27 -16.96
N THR A 54 -14.89 -3.69 -17.19
CA THR A 54 -16.05 -3.27 -16.37
C THR A 54 -16.86 -4.49 -15.98
N ALA A 55 -17.08 -4.64 -14.67
CA ALA A 55 -17.97 -5.62 -14.08
C ALA A 55 -18.70 -4.98 -12.88
N ASP A 56 -19.89 -5.47 -12.53
CA ASP A 56 -20.60 -4.92 -11.39
C ASP A 56 -20.00 -5.41 -10.07
N GLN A 57 -19.64 -6.69 -9.97
CA GLN A 57 -19.22 -7.30 -8.71
C GLN A 57 -17.69 -7.47 -8.58
N LEU A 58 -17.06 -8.22 -9.50
CA LEU A 58 -15.69 -8.67 -9.34
C LEU A 58 -14.91 -8.68 -10.66
N ILE A 59 -13.69 -8.16 -10.61
CA ILE A 59 -12.65 -8.43 -11.61
C ILE A 59 -11.52 -9.17 -10.91
N GLU A 60 -11.26 -10.41 -11.33
CA GLU A 60 -10.17 -11.26 -10.81
C GLU A 60 -9.23 -11.67 -11.93
N ILE A 61 -7.97 -11.29 -11.80
CA ILE A 61 -6.92 -11.56 -12.78
C ILE A 61 -5.79 -12.35 -12.12
N THR A 62 -5.43 -13.47 -12.72
CA THR A 62 -4.22 -14.23 -12.35
C THR A 62 -3.26 -14.26 -13.53
N SER A 63 -1.99 -13.96 -13.30
CA SER A 63 -0.94 -13.98 -14.32
C SER A 63 0.38 -14.47 -13.74
N GLN A 64 1.26 -15.01 -14.60
CA GLN A 64 2.67 -15.20 -14.28
C GLN A 64 3.56 -14.08 -14.82
N TYR A 65 2.97 -13.09 -15.50
CA TYR A 65 3.62 -12.01 -16.20
C TYR A 65 3.04 -10.67 -15.73
N ASP A 66 3.65 -9.58 -16.14
CA ASP A 66 3.19 -8.24 -15.78
C ASP A 66 1.74 -7.99 -16.23
N ILE A 67 1.02 -7.24 -15.39
CA ILE A 67 -0.31 -6.69 -15.68
C ILE A 67 -0.12 -5.18 -15.83
N LEU A 68 -0.17 -4.67 -17.05
CA LEU A 68 0.17 -3.30 -17.37
C LEU A 68 -1.04 -2.50 -17.88
N SER A 69 -1.04 -1.19 -17.65
CA SER A 69 -2.05 -0.31 -18.24
C SER A 69 -1.83 -0.16 -19.74
N GLY A 70 -2.81 -0.57 -20.54
CA GLY A 70 -2.86 -0.34 -22.00
C GLY A 70 -3.48 1.01 -22.39
N LEU A 71 -4.07 1.76 -21.44
CA LEU A 71 -4.79 3.00 -21.72
C LEU A 71 -3.82 4.18 -21.89
N ASN A 72 -4.09 5.03 -22.86
CA ASN A 72 -3.34 6.27 -23.08
C ASN A 72 -4.08 7.51 -22.57
N VAL A 73 -5.25 7.34 -21.95
CA VAL A 73 -6.09 8.43 -21.44
C VAL A 73 -6.00 8.45 -19.92
N ALA A 74 -5.51 9.55 -19.36
CA ALA A 74 -5.25 9.71 -17.94
C ALA A 74 -6.50 9.65 -17.02
N THR A 75 -7.71 9.80 -17.59
CA THR A 75 -8.97 9.77 -16.83
C THR A 75 -9.73 8.45 -16.93
N ALA A 76 -9.27 7.50 -17.74
CA ALA A 76 -9.94 6.23 -17.91
C ALA A 76 -9.41 5.18 -16.92
N CYS A 77 -10.31 4.41 -16.32
CA CYS A 77 -9.94 3.29 -15.44
C CYS A 77 -9.70 2.01 -16.25
N ASN A 78 -8.66 1.27 -15.87
CA ASN A 78 -8.38 -0.05 -16.42
C ASN A 78 -9.38 -1.10 -15.91
N ALA A 79 -9.77 -1.01 -14.64
CA ALA A 79 -10.71 -1.93 -14.02
C ALA A 79 -11.72 -1.17 -13.15
N THR A 80 -13.01 -1.40 -13.41
CA THR A 80 -14.13 -0.84 -12.65
C THR A 80 -15.03 -1.96 -12.16
N ALA A 81 -15.10 -2.18 -10.85
CA ALA A 81 -15.96 -3.16 -10.19
C ALA A 81 -16.09 -2.84 -8.70
N GLU A 82 -17.02 -3.47 -7.99
CA GLU A 82 -17.05 -3.41 -6.52
C GLU A 82 -15.74 -3.94 -5.92
N THR A 83 -15.25 -5.05 -6.43
CA THR A 83 -13.99 -5.68 -6.00
C THR A 83 -13.06 -5.92 -7.18
N VAL A 84 -11.77 -5.55 -7.00
CA VAL A 84 -10.71 -5.85 -7.98
C VAL A 84 -9.59 -6.65 -7.31
N ARG A 85 -9.29 -7.84 -7.85
CA ARG A 85 -8.19 -8.70 -7.40
C ARG A 85 -7.23 -8.97 -8.55
N MET A 86 -5.96 -8.72 -8.32
CA MET A 86 -4.90 -9.00 -9.29
C MET A 86 -3.76 -9.76 -8.62
N ASN A 87 -3.46 -10.94 -9.14
CA ASN A 87 -2.39 -11.80 -8.63
C ASN A 87 -1.42 -12.11 -9.78
N THR A 88 -0.17 -11.67 -9.62
CA THR A 88 0.90 -11.96 -10.58
C THR A 88 2.23 -12.22 -9.88
N SER A 89 3.15 -12.94 -10.53
CA SER A 89 4.55 -13.01 -10.12
C SER A 89 5.41 -11.87 -10.70
N GLY A 90 4.86 -11.07 -11.62
CA GLY A 90 5.47 -9.87 -12.16
C GLY A 90 4.96 -8.61 -11.49
N ASN A 91 4.87 -7.52 -12.25
CA ASN A 91 4.43 -6.21 -11.77
C ASN A 91 2.95 -5.95 -12.09
N ILE A 92 2.29 -5.15 -11.26
CA ILE A 92 1.02 -4.51 -11.57
C ILE A 92 1.29 -3.02 -11.79
N GLY A 93 1.13 -2.56 -13.02
CA GLY A 93 1.52 -1.22 -13.43
C GLY A 93 3.03 -1.04 -13.58
N SER A 94 3.46 0.19 -13.71
CA SER A 94 4.85 0.63 -13.69
C SER A 94 4.97 2.02 -13.06
N ALA A 95 6.19 2.43 -12.70
CA ALA A 95 6.44 3.76 -12.13
C ALA A 95 6.01 4.90 -13.06
N GLU A 96 6.08 4.69 -14.39
CA GLU A 96 5.63 5.67 -15.37
C GLU A 96 4.13 5.61 -15.64
N LYS A 97 3.49 4.47 -15.32
CA LYS A 97 2.09 4.23 -15.70
C LYS A 97 1.41 3.23 -14.78
N SER A 98 0.72 3.76 -13.78
CA SER A 98 -0.08 2.97 -12.85
C SER A 98 -1.24 2.29 -13.53
N VAL A 99 -1.68 1.15 -13.00
CA VAL A 99 -3.00 0.58 -13.30
C VAL A 99 -4.04 1.39 -12.56
N ARG A 100 -5.03 1.91 -13.28
CA ARG A 100 -6.11 2.71 -12.70
C ARG A 100 -7.32 1.85 -12.43
N THR A 101 -7.81 1.92 -11.20
CA THR A 101 -9.02 1.19 -10.79
C THR A 101 -10.09 2.15 -10.28
N LYS A 102 -11.32 1.67 -10.30
CA LYS A 102 -12.43 2.23 -9.55
C LYS A 102 -13.08 1.08 -8.81
N ALA A 103 -12.65 0.86 -7.59
CA ALA A 103 -13.07 -0.25 -6.76
C ALA A 103 -13.28 0.20 -5.31
N GLU A 104 -14.21 -0.43 -4.61
CA GLU A 104 -14.40 -0.26 -3.18
C GLU A 104 -13.47 -1.19 -2.39
N ASN A 105 -13.21 -2.40 -2.94
CA ASN A 105 -12.33 -3.39 -2.34
C ASN A 105 -11.24 -3.83 -3.32
N GLY A 106 -10.02 -4.07 -2.81
CA GLY A 106 -8.90 -4.50 -3.64
C GLY A 106 -7.96 -5.46 -2.94
N GLY A 107 -7.55 -6.52 -3.67
CA GLY A 107 -6.55 -7.47 -3.21
C GLY A 107 -5.45 -7.65 -4.26
N PHE A 108 -4.18 -7.44 -3.88
CA PHE A 108 -3.09 -7.43 -4.85
C PHE A 108 -1.94 -8.32 -4.40
N LYS A 109 -1.40 -9.09 -5.36
CA LYS A 109 -0.15 -9.82 -5.18
C LYS A 109 0.74 -9.61 -6.39
N ALA A 110 1.96 -9.10 -6.17
CA ALA A 110 2.89 -8.74 -7.25
C ALA A 110 4.33 -8.63 -6.73
N GLU A 111 5.31 -8.50 -7.64
CA GLU A 111 6.65 -8.05 -7.29
C GLU A 111 6.66 -6.56 -6.95
N ASN A 112 6.06 -5.72 -7.81
CA ASN A 112 5.81 -4.30 -7.56
C ASN A 112 4.36 -3.95 -7.89
N LEU A 113 3.79 -3.00 -7.17
CA LEU A 113 2.44 -2.49 -7.35
C LEU A 113 2.44 -0.97 -7.57
N TYR A 114 1.94 -0.53 -8.70
CA TYR A 114 1.68 0.87 -9.03
C TYR A 114 0.20 1.02 -9.35
N LEU A 115 -0.56 1.53 -8.37
CA LEU A 115 -2.02 1.60 -8.42
C LEU A 115 -2.53 3.02 -8.23
N ASP A 116 -3.53 3.41 -9.02
CA ASP A 116 -4.31 4.64 -8.87
C ASP A 116 -5.79 4.25 -8.76
N ASN A 117 -6.42 4.45 -7.61
CA ASN A 117 -7.84 4.15 -7.41
C ASN A 117 -8.69 5.42 -7.35
N ASP A 118 -9.73 5.46 -8.15
CA ASP A 118 -10.72 6.54 -8.18
C ASP A 118 -11.81 6.28 -7.13
N GLY A 119 -11.71 6.94 -5.99
CA GLY A 119 -12.53 6.77 -4.79
C GLY A 119 -11.79 6.06 -3.66
N SER A 120 -12.49 5.84 -2.55
CA SER A 120 -11.94 5.12 -1.40
C SER A 120 -11.66 3.65 -1.73
N LEU A 121 -10.64 3.07 -1.08
CA LEU A 121 -10.23 1.69 -1.30
C LEU A 121 -9.97 0.98 0.04
N LYS A 122 -10.69 -0.10 0.26
CA LYS A 122 -10.40 -1.05 1.33
C LYS A 122 -9.54 -2.17 0.78
N LEU A 123 -8.30 -2.26 1.25
CA LEU A 123 -7.41 -3.34 0.86
C LEU A 123 -7.79 -4.63 1.58
N GLU A 124 -7.90 -5.69 0.82
CA GLU A 124 -7.84 -7.06 1.30
C GLU A 124 -6.35 -7.45 1.50
N ASN A 125 -6.05 -8.73 1.77
CA ASN A 125 -4.67 -9.18 1.87
C ASN A 125 -3.87 -8.78 0.62
N THR A 126 -2.86 -7.93 0.81
CA THR A 126 -2.01 -7.39 -0.24
C THR A 126 -0.58 -7.77 0.07
N ASP A 127 0.07 -8.51 -0.85
CA ASP A 127 1.40 -9.10 -0.68
C ASP A 127 2.31 -8.67 -1.84
N ILE A 128 3.13 -7.67 -1.61
CA ILE A 128 4.01 -7.07 -2.61
C ILE A 128 5.45 -7.38 -2.22
N GLY A 129 6.19 -7.96 -3.17
CA GLY A 129 7.56 -8.40 -2.93
C GLY A 129 8.55 -7.26 -2.70
N LYS A 130 8.30 -6.08 -3.30
CA LYS A 130 9.18 -4.90 -3.21
C LYS A 130 8.38 -3.62 -2.95
N ASP A 131 8.12 -2.84 -4.00
CA ASP A 131 7.56 -1.50 -3.89
C ASP A 131 6.05 -1.50 -4.11
N ALA A 132 5.31 -0.89 -3.19
CA ALA A 132 3.89 -0.58 -3.32
C ALA A 132 3.70 0.93 -3.39
N ASP A 133 3.29 1.45 -4.55
CA ASP A 133 2.91 2.84 -4.77
C ASP A 133 1.40 2.93 -4.98
N LEU A 134 0.71 3.49 -3.99
CA LEU A 134 -0.73 3.54 -3.91
C LEU A 134 -1.22 4.99 -3.93
N THR A 135 -1.88 5.39 -5.00
CA THR A 135 -2.63 6.65 -5.07
C THR A 135 -4.12 6.33 -4.98
N VAL A 136 -4.80 6.91 -3.99
CA VAL A 136 -6.22 6.68 -3.73
C VAL A 136 -6.92 8.02 -3.57
N ASN A 137 -7.91 8.31 -4.42
CA ASN A 137 -8.67 9.55 -4.40
C ASN A 137 -9.79 9.51 -3.34
N GLY A 138 -9.46 9.15 -2.11
CA GLY A 138 -10.34 8.98 -0.97
C GLY A 138 -9.60 8.30 0.17
N ASP A 139 -10.34 7.57 0.99
CA ASP A 139 -9.78 6.85 2.14
C ASP A 139 -9.14 5.53 1.71
N LEU A 140 -7.97 5.23 2.27
CA LEU A 140 -7.26 3.97 2.11
C LEU A 140 -7.23 3.23 3.45
N THR A 141 -7.84 2.05 3.50
CA THR A 141 -7.96 1.25 4.74
C THR A 141 -7.70 -0.24 4.49
N ASN A 142 -7.40 -1.00 5.54
CA ASN A 142 -7.28 -2.46 5.45
C ASN A 142 -7.65 -3.21 6.75
N GLU A 143 -8.62 -2.70 7.50
CA GLU A 143 -9.11 -3.16 8.83
C GLU A 143 -8.57 -4.51 9.36
N ASP A 144 -8.94 -5.65 8.74
CA ASP A 144 -8.57 -7.00 9.19
C ASP A 144 -7.46 -7.65 8.34
N ALA A 145 -6.91 -6.92 7.38
CA ALA A 145 -5.89 -7.40 6.45
C ALA A 145 -4.52 -6.78 6.76
N VAL A 146 -3.47 -7.35 6.18
CA VAL A 146 -2.11 -6.83 6.28
C VAL A 146 -1.60 -6.50 4.88
N LEU A 147 -1.09 -5.28 4.70
CA LEU A 147 -0.32 -4.92 3.53
C LEU A 147 1.15 -5.22 3.77
N LYS A 148 1.73 -6.08 2.93
CA LYS A 148 3.15 -6.42 2.95
C LYS A 148 3.87 -5.79 1.78
N ALA A 149 5.03 -5.17 2.04
CA ALA A 149 5.95 -4.66 1.04
C ALA A 149 7.34 -4.43 1.65
N GLU A 150 8.37 -4.26 0.85
CA GLU A 150 9.62 -3.68 1.32
C GLU A 150 9.41 -2.18 1.54
N LYS A 151 8.89 -1.48 0.53
CA LYS A 151 8.63 -0.05 0.59
C LYS A 151 7.18 0.28 0.23
N LEU A 152 6.56 1.13 1.04
CA LEU A 152 5.21 1.63 0.82
C LEU A 152 5.23 3.14 0.58
N HIS A 153 4.71 3.56 -0.55
CA HIS A 153 4.41 4.95 -0.84
C HIS A 153 2.90 5.14 -0.93
N VAL A 154 2.34 6.06 -0.13
CA VAL A 154 0.90 6.31 -0.03
C VAL A 154 0.56 7.74 -0.39
N LYS A 155 -0.44 7.88 -1.28
CA LYS A 155 -1.12 9.15 -1.52
C LYS A 155 -2.62 8.94 -1.38
N ALA A 156 -3.25 9.61 -0.40
CA ALA A 156 -4.68 9.42 -0.07
C ALA A 156 -5.28 10.68 0.56
N GLU A 157 -6.59 10.71 0.76
CA GLU A 157 -7.24 11.69 1.59
C GLU A 157 -7.00 11.35 3.07
N HIS A 158 -7.27 10.11 3.44
CA HIS A 158 -7.01 9.54 4.75
C HIS A 158 -6.43 8.12 4.58
N ALA A 159 -5.51 7.70 5.46
CA ALA A 159 -4.98 6.33 5.46
C ALA A 159 -4.99 5.73 6.86
N ASP A 160 -5.55 4.51 7.01
CA ASP A 160 -5.51 3.72 8.25
C ASP A 160 -5.15 2.28 7.90
N LEU A 161 -3.88 1.91 8.14
CA LEU A 161 -3.29 0.69 7.62
C LEU A 161 -2.60 -0.14 8.69
N THR A 162 -2.85 -1.45 8.64
CA THR A 162 -2.02 -2.47 9.27
C THR A 162 -1.04 -2.99 8.24
N THR A 163 0.26 -2.91 8.53
CA THR A 163 1.32 -3.17 7.55
C THR A 163 2.40 -4.10 8.08
N ASP A 164 3.16 -4.69 7.17
CA ASP A 164 4.43 -5.36 7.40
C ASP A 164 5.41 -4.85 6.33
N VAL A 165 5.94 -3.63 6.55
CA VAL A 165 6.81 -2.92 5.61
C VAL A 165 8.11 -2.51 6.27
N ASP A 166 9.19 -2.37 5.48
CA ASP A 166 10.48 -1.89 5.96
C ASP A 166 10.57 -0.36 5.92
N GLU A 167 9.96 0.25 4.90
CA GLU A 167 9.99 1.70 4.70
C GLU A 167 8.62 2.25 4.34
N ILE A 168 8.34 3.49 4.77
CA ILE A 168 7.17 4.24 4.38
C ILE A 168 7.50 5.67 3.94
N ALA A 169 6.78 6.13 2.93
CA ALA A 169 6.76 7.51 2.46
C ALA A 169 5.36 7.88 1.96
N GLY A 170 5.08 9.16 1.73
CA GLY A 170 3.85 9.55 1.07
C GLY A 170 3.30 10.91 1.46
N GLU A 171 2.13 11.21 0.91
CA GLU A 171 1.41 12.45 1.11
C GLU A 171 -0.08 12.17 1.34
N VAL A 172 -0.56 12.48 2.54
CA VAL A 172 -1.95 12.26 2.93
C VAL A 172 -2.60 13.60 3.26
N ALA A 173 -3.76 13.88 2.67
CA ALA A 173 -4.38 15.19 2.81
C ALA A 173 -4.84 15.48 4.26
N GLU A 174 -5.31 14.46 4.98
CA GLU A 174 -5.77 14.60 6.35
C GLU A 174 -4.84 13.89 7.35
N SER A 175 -5.04 12.60 7.56
CA SER A 175 -4.32 11.84 8.59
C SER A 175 -3.89 10.49 8.09
N ILE A 176 -2.70 10.06 8.54
CA ILE A 176 -2.18 8.72 8.30
C ILE A 176 -1.94 8.00 9.64
N ALA A 177 -2.53 6.82 9.79
CA ALA A 177 -2.30 5.91 10.89
C ALA A 177 -1.73 4.59 10.36
N ILE A 178 -0.55 4.21 10.83
CA ILE A 178 0.15 2.98 10.44
C ILE A 178 0.40 2.13 11.67
N ARG A 179 -0.10 0.91 11.64
CA ARG A 179 0.23 -0.14 12.60
C ARG A 179 1.12 -1.17 11.91
N ASN A 180 2.45 -1.02 12.03
CA ASN A 180 3.41 -1.90 11.37
C ASN A 180 3.77 -3.08 12.27
N GLN A 181 3.79 -4.30 11.74
CA GLN A 181 4.03 -5.52 12.53
C GLN A 181 5.49 -5.68 12.99
N LYS A 182 6.42 -4.95 12.42
CA LYS A 182 7.87 -4.95 12.72
C LYS A 182 8.41 -3.53 12.82
N GLY A 183 9.67 -3.35 13.12
CA GLY A 183 10.34 -2.05 13.01
C GLY A 183 10.24 -1.49 11.60
N MET A 184 10.26 -0.17 11.45
CA MET A 184 10.14 0.49 10.15
C MET A 184 10.93 1.78 10.08
N LYS A 185 11.15 2.26 8.85
CA LYS A 185 11.86 3.49 8.55
C LYS A 185 11.00 4.48 7.80
N VAL A 186 11.19 5.75 8.11
CA VAL A 186 10.76 6.87 7.27
C VAL A 186 12.03 7.49 6.70
N THR A 187 12.39 7.13 5.48
CA THR A 187 13.65 7.55 4.82
C THR A 187 13.45 8.73 3.87
N GLU A 188 12.23 8.89 3.38
CA GLU A 188 11.82 9.98 2.50
C GLU A 188 10.82 10.91 3.21
N GLN A 189 10.01 11.63 2.45
CA GLN A 189 8.99 12.51 3.00
C GLN A 189 7.69 11.76 3.31
N LEU A 190 7.17 11.96 4.52
CA LEU A 190 5.85 11.53 4.94
C LEU A 190 5.08 12.76 5.46
N THR A 191 4.02 13.16 4.75
CA THR A 191 3.26 14.35 5.08
C THR A 191 1.80 14.03 5.34
N ALA A 192 1.22 14.74 6.32
CA ALA A 192 -0.21 14.73 6.58
C ALA A 192 -0.71 16.11 6.99
N GLY A 193 -1.93 16.46 6.56
CA GLY A 193 -2.52 17.76 6.87
C GLY A 193 -2.95 17.93 8.34
N LYS A 194 -3.15 16.83 9.07
CA LYS A 194 -3.58 16.84 10.48
C LYS A 194 -2.66 16.02 11.38
N GLU A 195 -2.50 14.72 11.13
CA GLU A 195 -1.79 13.81 12.02
C GLU A 195 -1.06 12.71 11.25
N VAL A 196 0.16 12.40 11.70
CA VAL A 196 0.90 11.17 11.39
C VAL A 196 0.98 10.33 12.66
N SER A 197 0.47 9.11 12.63
CA SER A 197 0.58 8.14 13.71
C SER A 197 1.25 6.87 13.21
N ILE A 198 2.37 6.48 13.83
CA ILE A 198 3.09 5.25 13.52
C ILE A 198 3.22 4.45 14.81
N GLU A 199 2.74 3.21 14.78
CA GLU A 199 2.81 2.27 15.88
C GLU A 199 3.47 0.96 15.42
N THR A 200 4.45 0.48 16.19
CA THR A 200 5.07 -0.83 15.98
C THR A 200 5.05 -1.61 17.31
N PRO A 201 4.52 -2.85 17.33
CA PRO A 201 4.49 -3.66 18.56
C PRO A 201 5.88 -4.16 18.96
N GLY A 202 6.86 -4.06 18.09
CA GLY A 202 8.26 -4.45 18.31
C GLY A 202 9.16 -3.89 17.24
N GLY A 203 10.46 -3.79 17.55
CA GLY A 203 11.47 -3.26 16.66
C GLY A 203 11.64 -1.73 16.77
N THR A 204 12.36 -1.17 15.84
CA THR A 204 12.77 0.24 15.85
C THR A 204 11.96 1.06 14.87
N ILE A 205 11.49 2.23 15.27
CA ILE A 205 11.05 3.28 14.36
C ILE A 205 12.24 4.21 14.12
N GLU A 206 12.73 4.27 12.88
CA GLU A 206 13.81 5.16 12.47
C GLU A 206 13.29 6.23 11.52
N VAL A 207 13.36 7.48 11.92
CA VAL A 207 13.00 8.63 11.10
C VAL A 207 14.27 9.35 10.70
N SER A 208 14.73 9.12 9.47
CA SER A 208 15.88 9.82 8.85
C SER A 208 15.46 10.75 7.71
N GLY A 209 14.21 10.60 7.26
CA GLY A 209 13.56 11.50 6.31
C GLY A 209 12.83 12.65 6.99
N ILE A 210 11.80 13.15 6.32
CA ILE A 210 10.99 14.29 6.79
C ILE A 210 9.59 13.78 7.17
N ILE A 211 9.16 14.02 8.41
CA ILE A 211 7.74 13.97 8.75
C ILE A 211 7.23 15.41 8.86
N ALA A 212 6.21 15.75 8.07
CA ALA A 212 5.60 17.06 8.10
C ALA A 212 4.10 16.94 8.39
N SER A 213 3.73 17.20 9.65
CA SER A 213 2.33 17.22 10.10
C SER A 213 2.16 18.15 11.30
N PRO A 214 0.96 18.69 11.54
CA PRO A 214 0.67 19.43 12.77
C PRO A 214 0.88 18.60 14.03
N LYS A 215 0.59 17.29 13.96
CA LYS A 215 0.78 16.36 15.07
C LYS A 215 1.42 15.06 14.58
N THR A 216 2.43 14.57 15.29
CA THR A 216 3.09 13.29 15.02
C THR A 216 3.10 12.44 16.28
N ILE A 217 2.67 11.20 16.16
CA ILE A 217 2.65 10.21 17.23
C ILE A 217 3.52 9.02 16.78
N LEU A 218 4.55 8.71 17.54
CA LEU A 218 5.43 7.57 17.30
C LEU A 218 5.39 6.64 18.51
N LYS A 219 4.95 5.39 18.32
CA LYS A 219 4.86 4.37 19.35
C LYS A 219 5.65 3.13 18.92
N GLY A 220 6.72 2.82 19.62
CA GLY A 220 7.58 1.68 19.34
C GLY A 220 7.92 0.88 20.58
N ALA A 221 8.04 -0.45 20.44
CA ALA A 221 8.37 -1.34 21.56
C ALA A 221 9.84 -1.28 21.97
N ASP A 222 10.78 -1.15 21.00
CA ASP A 222 12.21 -1.24 21.29
C ASP A 222 12.89 0.14 21.29
N HIS A 223 13.04 0.75 20.12
CA HIS A 223 13.72 2.03 20.00
C HIS A 223 12.98 2.98 19.07
N ILE A 224 13.02 4.26 19.35
CA ILE A 224 12.56 5.32 18.47
C ILE A 224 13.71 6.26 18.21
N ILE A 225 14.17 6.34 16.97
CA ILE A 225 15.27 7.17 16.53
C ILE A 225 14.71 8.22 15.59
N VAL A 226 14.72 9.48 16.01
CA VAL A 226 14.21 10.59 15.19
C VAL A 226 15.34 11.56 14.90
N ARG A 227 15.65 11.72 13.62
CA ARG A 227 16.62 12.70 13.11
C ARG A 227 15.86 13.69 12.24
N VAL A 228 15.20 14.65 12.87
CA VAL A 228 14.31 15.57 12.17
C VAL A 228 15.00 16.84 11.75
N THR A 229 14.85 17.15 10.49
CA THR A 229 15.12 18.46 9.91
C THR A 229 13.80 19.05 9.43
N ASP A 230 13.25 20.03 10.12
CA ASP A 230 12.11 20.90 9.79
C ASP A 230 10.66 20.34 9.82
N LYS A 231 9.77 21.07 10.54
CA LYS A 231 8.31 21.09 10.44
C LYS A 231 7.47 20.02 11.16
N ILE A 232 7.86 19.56 12.32
CA ILE A 232 6.93 18.89 13.24
C ILE A 232 6.28 19.95 14.14
N GLY A 233 4.94 20.02 14.19
CA GLY A 233 4.22 20.93 15.09
C GLY A 233 4.24 20.43 16.53
N GLU A 234 3.74 19.22 16.76
CA GLU A 234 3.71 18.49 18.03
C GLU A 234 4.22 17.07 17.81
N LEU A 235 5.12 16.61 18.63
CA LEU A 235 5.70 15.26 18.55
C LEU A 235 5.47 14.51 19.85
N ASP A 236 4.64 13.47 19.81
CA ASP A 236 4.47 12.51 20.89
C ASP A 236 5.26 11.25 20.59
N VAL A 237 6.17 10.87 21.50
CA VAL A 237 6.99 9.67 21.38
C VAL A 237 6.75 8.79 22.59
N GLU A 238 6.33 7.57 22.37
CA GLU A 238 6.07 6.58 23.42
C GLU A 238 6.78 5.27 23.09
N THR A 239 7.65 4.80 24.00
CA THR A 239 8.19 3.44 23.97
C THR A 239 7.33 2.53 24.86
N THR A 240 7.06 1.31 24.40
CA THR A 240 6.29 0.32 25.16
C THR A 240 7.25 -0.67 25.83
N GLU A 241 6.95 -1.09 27.07
CA GLU A 241 7.73 -2.13 27.74
C GLU A 241 7.68 -3.45 26.95
N LYS A 242 8.83 -4.09 26.81
CA LYS A 242 8.93 -5.44 26.29
C LYS A 242 8.19 -6.36 27.27
N LYS A 243 7.13 -7.03 26.81
CA LYS A 243 6.41 -8.00 27.62
C LYS A 243 7.34 -9.17 27.87
N GLU A 244 7.84 -9.31 29.10
CA GLU A 244 8.63 -10.48 29.52
C GLU A 244 7.79 -11.74 29.33
N THR A 245 8.10 -12.54 28.32
CA THR A 245 7.73 -13.95 28.30
C THR A 245 8.72 -14.63 29.24
N GLY A 246 8.22 -15.01 30.41
CA GLY A 246 9.04 -15.59 31.46
C GLY A 246 9.76 -16.86 31.01
N GLU A 247 11.02 -16.73 30.70
CA GLU A 247 12.06 -17.74 30.83
C GLU A 247 13.29 -17.02 31.41
N GLU A 248 13.65 -17.43 32.63
CA GLU A 248 14.85 -16.99 33.28
C GLU A 248 16.08 -17.46 32.47
N ASP A 249 16.67 -16.58 31.67
CA ASP A 249 18.02 -16.77 31.18
C ASP A 249 18.90 -15.65 31.77
N THR A 250 19.81 -16.07 32.64
CA THR A 250 20.71 -15.22 33.35
C THR A 250 21.82 -14.74 32.43
N ASP A 251 22.01 -13.42 32.41
CA ASP A 251 23.21 -12.72 31.92
C ASP A 251 23.21 -12.19 30.47
N GLU A 252 22.21 -11.38 30.13
CA GLU A 252 22.38 -10.36 29.09
C GLU A 252 21.92 -9.00 29.65
N THR A 253 22.74 -7.98 29.46
CA THR A 253 22.36 -6.58 29.69
C THR A 253 21.11 -6.28 28.88
N LEU A 254 19.95 -6.26 29.55
CA LEU A 254 18.64 -5.90 28.93
C LEU A 254 18.80 -4.56 28.25
N ASP A 255 18.67 -4.58 26.91
CA ASP A 255 18.59 -3.36 26.10
C ASP A 255 17.28 -2.67 26.48
N GLN A 256 17.39 -1.63 27.32
CA GLN A 256 16.24 -0.85 27.78
C GLN A 256 15.64 -0.11 26.60
N PRO A 257 14.32 0.00 26.49
CA PRO A 257 13.69 0.85 25.50
C PRO A 257 14.31 2.25 25.54
N SER A 258 14.73 2.76 24.41
CA SER A 258 15.39 4.07 24.36
C SER A 258 14.80 4.97 23.28
N VAL A 259 14.80 6.26 23.58
CA VAL A 259 14.43 7.31 22.61
C VAL A 259 15.69 8.14 22.36
N ASP A 260 16.18 8.11 21.12
CA ASP A 260 17.27 8.97 20.68
C ASP A 260 16.71 10.08 19.79
N LEU A 261 16.68 11.29 20.33
CA LEU A 261 16.17 12.47 19.66
C LEU A 261 17.32 13.37 19.29
N THR A 262 17.71 13.37 18.02
CA THR A 262 18.61 14.36 17.46
C THR A 262 17.78 15.36 16.66
N MET A 263 17.55 16.54 17.21
CA MET A 263 16.79 17.61 16.54
C MET A 263 17.72 18.71 16.06
N GLU A 264 17.75 18.93 14.75
CA GLU A 264 18.29 20.14 14.16
C GLU A 264 17.11 21.03 13.73
N SER A 265 16.59 21.86 14.62
CA SER A 265 15.49 22.79 14.31
C SER A 265 15.98 24.23 14.32
N SER A 266 15.61 24.96 13.29
CA SER A 266 15.87 26.40 13.16
C SER A 266 14.69 27.31 13.54
N LYS A 267 13.58 26.78 14.08
CA LYS A 267 12.37 27.57 14.38
C LYS A 267 11.76 27.27 15.74
N ASP A 268 11.39 28.36 16.44
CA ASP A 268 10.71 28.38 17.73
C ASP A 268 9.29 27.80 17.67
N ASN A 269 8.85 27.11 18.73
CA ASN A 269 7.54 26.53 19.02
C ASN A 269 7.32 25.07 18.54
N GLN A 270 8.22 24.16 18.91
CA GLN A 270 7.93 22.73 18.89
C GLN A 270 7.68 22.23 20.32
N GLN A 271 6.59 21.51 20.53
CA GLN A 271 6.35 20.77 21.76
C GLN A 271 6.68 19.31 21.55
N ILE A 272 7.54 18.75 22.39
CA ILE A 272 7.93 17.35 22.36
C ILE A 272 7.51 16.73 23.67
N HIS A 273 6.63 15.73 23.60
CA HIS A 273 6.28 14.88 24.72
C HIS A 273 6.96 13.53 24.55
N VAL A 274 7.86 13.17 25.47
CA VAL A 274 8.51 11.86 25.45
C VAL A 274 8.05 11.11 26.70
N THR A 275 7.36 10.00 26.50
CA THR A 275 6.97 9.09 27.58
C THR A 275 7.79 7.83 27.47
N THR A 276 8.67 7.59 28.44
CA THR A 276 9.36 6.31 28.60
C THR A 276 8.75 5.58 29.80
N PRO A 277 8.47 4.27 29.71
CA PRO A 277 8.10 3.50 30.90
C PRO A 277 9.26 3.57 31.90
N GLY A 278 8.92 3.86 33.15
CA GLY A 278 9.87 3.94 34.26
C GLY A 278 10.22 2.56 34.82
#